data_f024ff73cb49ac428ff92a4dc1b9ccd4
#
_entry.id   f024ff73cb49ac428ff92a4dc1b9ccd4
#
_cell.length_a   1.000
_cell.length_b   1.000
_cell.length_c   1.000
_cell.angle_alpha   90.00
_cell.angle_beta   90.00
_cell.angle_gamma   90.00
#
_symmetry.space_group_name_H-M   'P 1'
#
loop_
_entity.id
_entity.type
_entity.pdbx_description
1 polymer ?
#
loop_
_entity_poly.entity_id
_entity_poly.type
_entity_poly.pdbx_seq_one_letter_code
_entity_poly.pdbx_strand_id
1 'polypeptide(L)'
;MKKILFFMLAVLTINLTFASSDSNKAKIKAVYDFWETGTKEEWMNAYTGIMADDFERWNGRYVGLGFRINQEELTVLGTTNAPASDYLKAGDKFLSVNGMEASAENVDDLPFQGKLGGEVTVVVNRDGKEMTFTMKRAAQVNDATREEVIQNLTNWTNFDMRPKIKSSRPLVAEDNVVIGTFQLAFTDADVNEVTWWVMERFVFNEDGELAFHADLSEELFFNQQQGYYLTNE
;
A
#
# COMPACT_ATOMS: atom_id res chain seq x y z
N MET A 1 -23.35 -52.97 -48.44
CA MET A 1 -23.62 -52.61 -47.02
C MET A 1 -22.50 -51.63 -46.56
N LYS A 2 -22.79 -50.31 -46.57
CA LYS A 2 -21.83 -49.30 -46.15
C LYS A 2 -22.05 -49.00 -44.66
N LYS A 3 -21.04 -49.27 -43.81
CA LYS A 3 -21.05 -48.92 -42.38
C LYS A 3 -20.67 -47.45 -42.26
N ILE A 4 -21.64 -46.62 -41.85
CA ILE A 4 -21.42 -45.22 -41.49
C ILE A 4 -20.91 -45.19 -40.03
N LEU A 5 -19.66 -44.80 -39.87
CA LEU A 5 -19.05 -44.63 -38.55
C LEU A 5 -19.39 -43.20 -38.08
N PHE A 6 -20.26 -43.08 -37.07
CA PHE A 6 -20.60 -41.81 -36.42
C PHE A 6 -19.47 -41.45 -35.45
N PHE A 7 -18.65 -40.46 -35.75
CA PHE A 7 -17.68 -39.89 -34.83
C PHE A 7 -18.45 -38.86 -33.94
N MET A 8 -18.72 -39.24 -32.69
CA MET A 8 -19.25 -38.35 -31.70
C MET A 8 -18.09 -37.49 -31.17
N LEU A 9 -17.98 -36.24 -31.66
CA LEU A 9 -17.03 -35.25 -31.15
C LEU A 9 -17.60 -34.75 -29.82
N ALA A 10 -17.09 -35.27 -28.70
CA ALA A 10 -17.37 -34.70 -27.38
C ALA A 10 -16.62 -33.37 -27.26
N VAL A 11 -17.33 -32.28 -27.44
CA VAL A 11 -16.83 -30.95 -27.11
C VAL A 11 -16.79 -30.86 -25.58
N LEU A 12 -15.61 -31.05 -25.00
CA LEU A 12 -15.36 -30.71 -23.60
C LEU A 12 -15.40 -29.18 -23.50
N THR A 13 -16.54 -28.62 -23.16
CA THR A 13 -16.59 -27.23 -22.70
C THR A 13 -15.96 -27.18 -21.31
N ILE A 14 -14.71 -26.78 -21.23
CA ILE A 14 -14.06 -26.37 -19.98
C ILE A 14 -14.79 -25.10 -19.59
N ASN A 15 -15.77 -25.22 -18.69
CA ASN A 15 -16.32 -24.06 -18.01
C ASN A 15 -15.22 -23.56 -17.06
N LEU A 16 -14.39 -22.65 -17.53
CA LEU A 16 -13.60 -21.78 -16.65
C LEU A 16 -14.61 -20.95 -15.87
N THR A 17 -14.96 -21.41 -14.68
CA THR A 17 -15.74 -20.63 -13.73
C THR A 17 -14.82 -19.58 -13.15
N PHE A 18 -14.66 -18.45 -13.88
CA PHE A 18 -14.17 -17.24 -13.26
C PHE A 18 -15.06 -16.94 -12.04
N ALA A 19 -14.44 -16.60 -10.89
CA ALA A 19 -15.22 -16.14 -9.77
C ALA A 19 -16.09 -14.97 -10.26
N SER A 20 -17.41 -15.06 -10.08
CA SER A 20 -18.31 -14.04 -10.62
C SER A 20 -18.04 -12.70 -9.95
N SER A 21 -18.28 -11.60 -10.67
CA SER A 21 -18.18 -10.24 -10.14
C SER A 21 -19.00 -10.06 -8.85
N ASP A 22 -20.14 -10.74 -8.74
CA ASP A 22 -20.98 -10.74 -7.54
C ASP A 22 -20.31 -11.47 -6.35
N SER A 23 -19.60 -12.58 -6.60
CA SER A 23 -18.83 -13.29 -5.57
C SER A 23 -17.70 -12.40 -5.04
N ASN A 24 -16.96 -11.75 -5.95
CA ASN A 24 -15.87 -10.84 -5.57
C ASN A 24 -16.40 -9.63 -4.78
N LYS A 25 -17.51 -9.06 -5.22
CA LYS A 25 -18.21 -8.00 -4.48
C LYS A 25 -18.63 -8.43 -3.08
N ALA A 26 -19.16 -9.66 -2.92
CA ALA A 26 -19.56 -10.19 -1.62
C ALA A 26 -18.37 -10.34 -0.68
N LYS A 27 -17.19 -10.78 -1.17
CA LYS A 27 -15.96 -10.85 -0.39
C LYS A 27 -15.53 -9.47 0.12
N ILE A 28 -15.48 -8.47 -0.76
CA ILE A 28 -15.11 -7.11 -0.37
C ILE A 28 -16.14 -6.53 0.61
N LYS A 29 -17.43 -6.76 0.38
CA LYS A 29 -18.47 -6.35 1.34
C LYS A 29 -18.22 -6.94 2.73
N ALA A 30 -17.90 -8.21 2.83
CA ALA A 30 -17.61 -8.86 4.12
C ALA A 30 -16.41 -8.23 4.83
N VAL A 31 -15.33 -7.86 4.10
CA VAL A 31 -14.19 -7.14 4.68
C VAL A 31 -14.63 -5.81 5.30
N TYR A 32 -15.50 -5.05 4.62
CA TYR A 32 -16.00 -3.78 5.17
C TYR A 32 -17.02 -3.95 6.29
N ASP A 33 -17.85 -4.97 6.24
CA ASP A 33 -18.76 -5.28 7.35
C ASP A 33 -17.96 -5.53 8.66
N PHE A 34 -16.86 -6.28 8.58
CA PHE A 34 -15.95 -6.47 9.72
C PHE A 34 -15.12 -5.22 10.05
N TRP A 35 -14.78 -4.38 9.07
CA TRP A 35 -14.18 -3.08 9.37
C TRP A 35 -15.09 -2.22 10.23
N GLU A 36 -16.39 -2.19 9.96
CA GLU A 36 -17.34 -1.37 10.69
C GLU A 36 -17.65 -1.92 12.09
N THR A 37 -17.88 -3.23 12.20
CA THR A 37 -18.46 -3.82 13.39
C THR A 37 -17.62 -4.90 14.07
N GLY A 38 -16.60 -5.41 13.40
CA GLY A 38 -15.76 -6.51 13.87
C GLY A 38 -14.60 -6.09 14.75
N THR A 39 -14.01 -7.08 15.38
CA THR A 39 -12.71 -6.99 16.03
C THR A 39 -11.57 -6.89 15.00
N LYS A 40 -10.37 -6.50 15.44
CA LYS A 40 -9.17 -6.53 14.59
C LYS A 40 -8.93 -7.90 13.96
N GLU A 41 -9.06 -8.97 14.75
CA GLU A 41 -8.83 -10.34 14.31
C GLU A 41 -9.85 -10.76 13.23
N GLU A 42 -11.14 -10.49 13.44
CA GLU A 42 -12.20 -10.82 12.47
C GLU A 42 -11.98 -10.08 11.14
N TRP A 43 -11.67 -8.79 11.20
CA TRP A 43 -11.38 -8.01 10.02
C TRP A 43 -10.11 -8.48 9.30
N MET A 44 -9.01 -8.71 10.04
CA MET A 44 -7.77 -9.24 9.48
C MET A 44 -7.99 -10.57 8.78
N ASN A 45 -8.70 -11.50 9.44
CA ASN A 45 -9.00 -12.82 8.87
C ASN A 45 -9.84 -12.70 7.58
N ALA A 46 -10.84 -11.81 7.56
CA ALA A 46 -11.65 -11.58 6.37
C ALA A 46 -10.82 -11.00 5.21
N TYR A 47 -9.93 -10.04 5.50
CA TYR A 47 -9.11 -9.39 4.47
C TYR A 47 -7.96 -10.26 3.99
N THR A 48 -7.16 -10.83 4.91
CA THR A 48 -6.00 -11.65 4.52
C THR A 48 -6.41 -13.03 3.99
N GLY A 49 -7.57 -13.54 4.39
CA GLY A 49 -8.10 -14.82 3.94
C GLY A 49 -8.58 -14.83 2.48
N ILE A 50 -8.74 -13.67 1.86
CA ILE A 50 -9.07 -13.57 0.44
C ILE A 50 -7.87 -13.22 -0.45
N MET A 51 -6.69 -12.93 0.13
CA MET A 51 -5.48 -12.56 -0.62
C MET A 51 -4.85 -13.76 -1.29
N ALA A 52 -4.46 -13.59 -2.56
CA ALA A 52 -3.61 -14.53 -3.28
C ALA A 52 -2.20 -14.58 -2.66
N ASP A 53 -1.45 -15.64 -2.96
CA ASP A 53 -0.07 -15.78 -2.49
C ASP A 53 0.85 -14.69 -3.07
N ASP A 54 0.57 -14.24 -4.30
CA ASP A 54 1.28 -13.18 -5.01
C ASP A 54 0.60 -11.81 -4.89
N PHE A 55 -0.20 -11.61 -3.84
CA PHE A 55 -0.90 -10.35 -3.59
C PHE A 55 0.05 -9.16 -3.49
N GLU A 56 -0.35 -8.07 -4.13
CA GLU A 56 0.33 -6.77 -4.06
C GLU A 56 -0.63 -5.66 -3.61
N ARG A 57 -0.18 -4.82 -2.70
CA ARG A 57 -0.85 -3.58 -2.34
C ARG A 57 -0.07 -2.38 -2.86
N TRP A 58 -0.74 -1.53 -3.63
CA TRP A 58 -0.20 -0.24 -4.06
C TRP A 58 -0.71 0.87 -3.13
N ASN A 59 0.23 1.56 -2.48
CA ASN A 59 -0.04 2.66 -1.55
C ASN A 59 0.31 4.04 -2.15
N GLY A 60 0.32 4.14 -3.48
CA GLY A 60 0.60 5.37 -4.18
C GLY A 60 2.06 5.57 -4.58
N ARG A 61 2.41 6.80 -4.89
CA ARG A 61 3.75 7.22 -5.29
C ARG A 61 4.22 8.40 -4.45
N TYR A 62 5.52 8.49 -4.28
CA TYR A 62 6.16 9.61 -3.61
C TYR A 62 7.43 10.03 -4.36
N VAL A 63 7.99 11.19 -4.03
CA VAL A 63 9.27 11.64 -4.57
C VAL A 63 10.33 11.46 -3.50
N GLY A 64 11.27 10.56 -3.76
CA GLY A 64 12.29 10.17 -2.79
C GLY A 64 13.43 9.40 -3.41
N LEU A 65 14.12 8.60 -2.61
CA LEU A 65 15.35 7.90 -2.99
C LEU A 65 15.15 6.40 -3.27
N GLY A 66 14.09 5.76 -2.78
CA GLY A 66 13.81 4.33 -3.04
C GLY A 66 14.58 3.37 -2.13
N PHE A 67 14.44 3.52 -0.82
CA PHE A 67 14.97 2.60 0.20
C PHE A 67 13.99 2.44 1.36
N ARG A 68 14.23 1.42 2.17
CA ARG A 68 13.56 1.19 3.47
C ARG A 68 14.57 1.39 4.59
N ILE A 69 14.13 1.97 5.70
CA ILE A 69 14.97 2.32 6.85
C ILE A 69 14.42 1.70 8.12
N ASN A 70 15.32 1.18 8.97
CA ASN A 70 15.03 1.01 10.38
C ASN A 70 15.18 2.39 11.06
N GLN A 71 14.08 2.94 11.52
CA GLN A 71 14.05 4.31 12.09
C GLN A 71 14.77 4.41 13.44
N GLU A 72 14.79 3.36 14.25
CA GLU A 72 15.46 3.35 15.55
C GLU A 72 17.00 3.32 15.38
N GLU A 73 17.49 2.47 14.48
CA GLU A 73 18.91 2.29 14.23
C GLU A 73 19.48 3.20 13.15
N LEU A 74 18.61 3.84 12.37
CA LEU A 74 18.92 4.65 11.18
C LEU A 74 19.64 3.84 10.09
N THR A 75 19.35 2.54 9.99
CA THR A 75 20.01 1.64 9.05
C THR A 75 19.13 1.34 7.84
N VAL A 76 19.74 1.29 6.66
CA VAL A 76 19.08 0.84 5.43
C VAL A 76 18.73 -0.64 5.58
N LEU A 77 17.46 -0.98 5.51
CA LEU A 77 16.96 -2.36 5.48
C LEU A 77 17.10 -2.97 4.08
N GLY A 78 16.98 -2.15 3.05
CA GLY A 78 17.10 -2.54 1.65
C GLY A 78 16.77 -1.39 0.73
N THR A 79 17.08 -1.54 -0.54
CA THR A 79 16.74 -0.59 -1.59
C THR A 79 15.68 -1.19 -2.50
N THR A 80 14.71 -0.36 -2.90
CA THR A 80 13.63 -0.79 -3.81
C THR A 80 13.92 -0.42 -5.26
N ASN A 81 14.41 0.80 -5.49
CA ASN A 81 14.67 1.33 -6.83
C ASN A 81 15.84 2.31 -6.82
N ALA A 82 16.26 2.72 -8.03
CA ALA A 82 17.17 3.86 -8.20
C ALA A 82 16.47 5.16 -7.71
N PRO A 83 17.25 6.12 -7.15
CA PRO A 83 18.72 6.15 -7.13
C PRO A 83 19.35 5.37 -5.95
N ALA A 84 18.58 5.01 -4.91
CA ALA A 84 19.18 4.38 -3.73
C ALA A 84 19.89 3.05 -4.07
N SER A 85 19.32 2.21 -4.95
CA SER A 85 19.91 0.93 -5.35
C SER A 85 21.29 1.06 -6.00
N ASP A 86 21.62 2.22 -6.55
CA ASP A 86 22.91 2.47 -7.19
C ASP A 86 24.01 2.82 -6.18
N TYR A 87 23.67 3.27 -4.99
CA TYR A 87 24.59 3.84 -4.01
C TYR A 87 24.52 3.19 -2.63
N LEU A 88 23.32 2.88 -2.14
CA LEU A 88 23.09 2.38 -0.79
C LEU A 88 23.02 0.85 -0.76
N LYS A 89 23.30 0.29 0.42
CA LYS A 89 23.19 -1.16 0.69
C LYS A 89 22.52 -1.38 2.05
N ALA A 90 21.92 -2.55 2.21
CA ALA A 90 21.43 -2.98 3.52
C ALA A 90 22.56 -2.92 4.55
N GLY A 91 22.29 -2.38 5.73
CA GLY A 91 23.25 -2.16 6.81
C GLY A 91 23.98 -0.82 6.78
N ASP A 92 23.84 0.00 5.73
CA ASP A 92 24.35 1.38 5.76
C ASP A 92 23.63 2.17 6.86
N LYS A 93 24.38 2.78 7.77
CA LYS A 93 23.81 3.62 8.82
C LYS A 93 23.91 5.09 8.43
N PHE A 94 22.80 5.81 8.38
CA PHE A 94 22.79 7.24 8.11
C PHE A 94 23.44 8.03 9.25
N LEU A 95 24.35 8.93 8.89
CA LEU A 95 25.00 9.89 9.78
C LEU A 95 24.44 11.29 9.56
N SER A 96 24.20 11.68 8.31
CA SER A 96 23.55 12.95 7.99
C SER A 96 22.88 12.92 6.61
N VAL A 97 21.91 13.84 6.43
CA VAL A 97 21.20 14.06 5.16
C VAL A 97 21.14 15.55 4.89
N ASN A 98 21.70 16.01 3.76
CA ASN A 98 21.85 17.42 3.43
C ASN A 98 22.48 18.26 4.58
N GLY A 99 23.43 17.67 5.31
CA GLY A 99 24.09 18.31 6.45
C GLY A 99 23.30 18.27 7.76
N MET A 100 22.06 17.79 7.77
CA MET A 100 21.29 17.53 8.99
C MET A 100 21.77 16.21 9.60
N GLU A 101 22.25 16.24 10.85
CA GLU A 101 22.66 15.04 11.59
C GLU A 101 21.44 14.11 11.79
N ALA A 102 21.62 12.83 11.52
CA ALA A 102 20.55 11.85 11.62
C ALA A 102 20.47 11.27 13.05
N SER A 103 19.27 11.28 13.62
CA SER A 103 18.94 10.64 14.89
C SER A 103 17.56 9.99 14.84
N ALA A 104 17.27 9.09 15.77
CA ALA A 104 15.94 8.46 15.84
C ALA A 104 14.82 9.48 16.12
N GLU A 105 15.15 10.59 16.80
CA GLU A 105 14.19 11.63 17.14
C GLU A 105 13.82 12.52 15.94
N ASN A 106 14.69 12.62 14.91
CA ASN A 106 14.45 13.48 13.75
C ASN A 106 14.35 12.73 12.42
N VAL A 107 14.24 11.42 12.44
CA VAL A 107 14.27 10.58 11.23
C VAL A 107 13.17 10.96 10.23
N ASP A 108 11.99 11.36 10.72
CA ASP A 108 10.86 11.78 9.89
C ASP A 108 11.07 13.18 9.26
N ASP A 109 11.94 14.00 9.85
CA ASP A 109 12.29 15.34 9.36
C ASP A 109 13.47 15.33 8.38
N LEU A 110 14.17 14.18 8.26
CA LEU A 110 15.30 14.07 7.34
C LEU A 110 14.86 14.27 5.89
N PRO A 111 15.53 15.14 5.11
CA PRO A 111 15.06 15.56 3.80
C PRO A 111 15.31 14.50 2.71
N PHE A 112 14.85 13.26 2.94
CA PHE A 112 14.88 12.19 1.94
C PHE A 112 13.86 12.44 0.82
N GLN A 113 12.71 13.01 1.15
CA GLN A 113 11.65 13.39 0.21
C GLN A 113 11.81 14.85 -0.23
N GLY A 114 11.08 15.25 -1.27
CA GLY A 114 11.07 16.62 -1.75
C GLY A 114 10.86 16.73 -3.26
N LYS A 115 11.37 17.80 -3.88
CA LYS A 115 11.15 18.07 -5.30
C LYS A 115 11.77 16.99 -6.20
N LEU A 116 11.03 16.54 -7.21
CA LEU A 116 11.53 15.62 -8.25
C LEU A 116 12.80 16.16 -8.92
N GLY A 117 13.84 15.35 -9.01
CA GLY A 117 15.15 15.74 -9.54
C GLY A 117 16.00 16.59 -8.58
N GLY A 118 15.47 16.95 -7.41
CA GLY A 118 16.23 17.63 -6.37
C GLY A 118 17.35 16.75 -5.81
N GLU A 119 18.52 17.36 -5.56
CA GLU A 119 19.68 16.62 -5.03
C GLU A 119 19.54 16.39 -3.53
N VAL A 120 20.01 15.22 -3.10
CA VAL A 120 20.16 14.85 -1.70
C VAL A 120 21.56 14.30 -1.49
N THR A 121 22.29 14.91 -0.56
CA THR A 121 23.59 14.39 -0.12
C THR A 121 23.40 13.63 1.17
N VAL A 122 23.75 12.35 1.18
CA VAL A 122 23.70 11.50 2.35
C VAL A 122 25.11 11.11 2.77
N VAL A 123 25.35 11.10 4.07
CA VAL A 123 26.56 10.53 4.66
C VAL A 123 26.14 9.28 5.43
N VAL A 124 26.78 8.16 5.13
CA VAL A 124 26.49 6.88 5.80
C VAL A 124 27.77 6.27 6.35
N ASN A 125 27.63 5.47 7.41
CA ASN A 125 28.67 4.55 7.88
C ASN A 125 28.40 3.18 7.24
N ARG A 126 29.34 2.69 6.45
CA ARG A 126 29.35 1.35 5.86
C ARG A 126 30.58 0.60 6.37
N ASP A 127 30.39 -0.43 7.18
CA ASP A 127 31.47 -1.27 7.73
C ASP A 127 32.58 -0.46 8.45
N GLY A 128 32.18 0.56 9.21
CA GLY A 128 33.09 1.44 9.93
C GLY A 128 33.74 2.55 9.09
N LYS A 129 33.36 2.67 7.81
CA LYS A 129 33.83 3.74 6.92
C LYS A 129 32.71 4.72 6.62
N GLU A 130 33.03 6.00 6.75
CA GLU A 130 32.16 7.08 6.31
C GLU A 130 32.19 7.20 4.78
N MET A 131 31.01 7.23 4.17
CA MET A 131 30.84 7.37 2.72
C MET A 131 29.79 8.45 2.44
N THR A 132 30.08 9.29 1.44
CA THR A 132 29.16 10.36 1.02
C THR A 132 28.65 10.07 -0.38
N PHE A 133 27.33 10.17 -0.55
CA PHE A 133 26.67 10.01 -1.86
C PHE A 133 25.76 11.20 -2.12
N THR A 134 25.77 11.70 -3.35
CA THR A 134 24.77 12.67 -3.83
C THR A 134 23.89 12.00 -4.85
N MET A 135 22.60 11.99 -4.59
CA MET A 135 21.57 11.34 -5.40
C MET A 135 20.51 12.35 -5.82
N LYS A 136 19.82 12.08 -6.93
CA LYS A 136 18.66 12.89 -7.35
C LYS A 136 17.38 12.15 -7.00
N ARG A 137 16.45 12.82 -6.32
CA ARG A 137 15.13 12.26 -6.00
C ARG A 137 14.40 11.85 -7.28
N ALA A 138 13.80 10.69 -7.26
CA ALA A 138 13.00 10.13 -8.34
C ALA A 138 11.57 9.82 -7.88
N ALA A 139 10.66 9.61 -8.82
CA ALA A 139 9.35 9.06 -8.49
C ALA A 139 9.53 7.60 -8.05
N GLN A 140 9.05 7.30 -6.86
CA GLN A 140 9.06 5.97 -6.24
C GLN A 140 7.64 5.44 -6.17
N VAL A 141 7.50 4.13 -6.18
CA VAL A 141 6.24 3.43 -5.91
C VAL A 141 6.30 2.92 -4.47
N ASN A 142 5.19 3.05 -3.76
CA ASN A 142 5.03 2.51 -2.42
C ASN A 142 4.12 1.29 -2.50
N ASP A 143 4.70 0.13 -2.75
CA ASP A 143 4.04 -1.18 -2.83
C ASP A 143 4.41 -2.04 -1.64
N ALA A 144 3.52 -2.93 -1.28
CA ALA A 144 3.75 -3.91 -0.24
C ALA A 144 3.29 -5.29 -0.71
N THR A 145 4.11 -6.29 -0.44
CA THR A 145 3.76 -7.71 -0.63
C THR A 145 2.72 -8.16 0.39
N ARG A 146 2.15 -9.35 0.15
CA ARG A 146 1.22 -9.99 1.08
C ARG A 146 1.80 -10.09 2.50
N GLU A 147 3.03 -10.55 2.63
CA GLU A 147 3.72 -10.72 3.91
C GLU A 147 3.89 -9.39 4.65
N GLU A 148 4.29 -8.35 3.94
CA GLU A 148 4.47 -7.01 4.50
C GLU A 148 3.14 -6.42 4.96
N VAL A 149 2.08 -6.59 4.18
CA VAL A 149 0.74 -6.16 4.59
C VAL A 149 0.29 -6.90 5.86
N ILE A 150 0.43 -8.23 5.91
CA ILE A 150 0.08 -9.02 7.10
C ILE A 150 0.89 -8.57 8.31
N GLN A 151 2.20 -8.36 8.16
CA GLN A 151 3.07 -7.89 9.23
C GLN A 151 2.64 -6.51 9.75
N ASN A 152 2.38 -5.56 8.86
CA ASN A 152 1.94 -4.21 9.20
C ASN A 152 0.59 -4.25 9.95
N LEU A 153 -0.37 -5.03 9.47
CA LEU A 153 -1.65 -5.21 10.13
C LEU A 153 -1.52 -5.87 11.50
N THR A 154 -0.63 -6.85 11.63
CA THR A 154 -0.35 -7.52 12.91
C THR A 154 0.19 -6.53 13.95
N ASN A 155 1.10 -5.66 13.53
CA ASN A 155 1.74 -4.67 14.38
C ASN A 155 0.84 -3.44 14.67
N TRP A 156 -0.27 -3.30 13.97
CA TRP A 156 -1.19 -2.18 14.20
C TRP A 156 -1.90 -2.30 15.54
N THR A 157 -1.52 -1.49 16.53
CA THR A 157 -2.01 -1.56 17.91
C THR A 157 -3.31 -0.79 18.15
N ASN A 158 -3.57 0.26 17.36
CA ASN A 158 -4.67 1.20 17.60
C ASN A 158 -5.90 0.94 16.69
N PHE A 159 -6.24 -0.32 16.44
CA PHE A 159 -7.36 -0.69 15.56
C PHE A 159 -8.70 -0.08 15.97
N ASP A 160 -8.93 0.06 17.27
CA ASP A 160 -10.18 0.64 17.79
C ASP A 160 -10.34 2.14 17.48
N MET A 161 -9.22 2.81 17.16
CA MET A 161 -9.19 4.20 16.70
C MET A 161 -9.28 4.33 15.17
N ARG A 162 -9.52 3.22 14.47
CA ARG A 162 -9.65 3.24 13.01
C ARG A 162 -10.72 4.22 12.53
N PRO A 163 -10.51 4.86 11.37
CA PRO A 163 -11.54 5.70 10.78
C PRO A 163 -12.87 4.95 10.60
N LYS A 164 -13.96 5.61 10.84
CA LYS A 164 -15.32 5.06 10.67
C LYS A 164 -15.81 5.36 9.25
N ILE A 165 -16.55 4.43 8.66
CA ILE A 165 -17.25 4.69 7.40
C ILE A 165 -18.48 5.55 7.71
N LYS A 166 -18.41 6.83 7.34
CA LYS A 166 -19.52 7.78 7.52
C LYS A 166 -20.59 7.62 6.44
N SER A 167 -20.16 7.28 5.24
CA SER A 167 -21.03 7.08 4.08
C SER A 167 -20.31 6.22 3.05
N SER A 168 -21.07 5.43 2.29
CA SER A 168 -20.54 4.61 1.20
C SER A 168 -21.40 4.73 -0.05
N ARG A 169 -20.79 4.49 -1.22
CA ARG A 169 -21.51 4.24 -2.45
C ARG A 169 -21.65 2.73 -2.67
N PRO A 170 -22.64 2.26 -3.43
CA PRO A 170 -22.71 0.86 -3.78
C PRO A 170 -21.41 0.38 -4.44
N LEU A 171 -20.92 -0.78 -4.04
CA LEU A 171 -19.78 -1.41 -4.70
C LEU A 171 -20.10 -1.66 -6.18
N VAL A 172 -19.20 -1.25 -7.05
CA VAL A 172 -19.27 -1.53 -8.49
C VAL A 172 -18.34 -2.70 -8.79
N ALA A 173 -18.81 -3.68 -9.54
CA ALA A 173 -17.98 -4.80 -9.97
C ALA A 173 -18.21 -5.08 -11.46
N GLU A 174 -17.10 -5.27 -12.18
CA GLU A 174 -17.06 -5.68 -13.57
C GLU A 174 -15.92 -6.67 -13.74
N ASP A 175 -16.18 -7.80 -14.37
CA ASP A 175 -15.23 -8.90 -14.52
C ASP A 175 -14.60 -9.30 -13.17
N ASN A 176 -13.28 -9.16 -13.08
CA ASN A 176 -12.49 -9.47 -11.89
C ASN A 176 -12.15 -8.24 -11.03
N VAL A 177 -12.75 -7.07 -11.31
CA VAL A 177 -12.47 -5.82 -10.59
C VAL A 177 -13.66 -5.44 -9.73
N VAL A 178 -13.39 -5.01 -8.49
CA VAL A 178 -14.37 -4.39 -7.59
C VAL A 178 -13.85 -3.00 -7.23
N ILE A 179 -14.73 -2.01 -7.31
CA ILE A 179 -14.45 -0.63 -6.88
C ILE A 179 -15.37 -0.30 -5.70
N GLY A 180 -14.75 0.17 -4.61
CA GLY A 180 -15.43 0.74 -3.45
C GLY A 180 -15.16 2.25 -3.37
N THR A 181 -16.15 3.01 -2.89
CA THR A 181 -16.01 4.44 -2.63
C THR A 181 -16.66 4.76 -1.29
N PHE A 182 -15.87 5.29 -0.37
CA PHE A 182 -16.26 5.49 1.02
C PHE A 182 -15.88 6.88 1.49
N GLN A 183 -16.73 7.49 2.30
CA GLN A 183 -16.35 8.64 3.11
C GLN A 183 -15.94 8.14 4.48
N LEU A 184 -14.68 8.35 4.83
CA LEU A 184 -14.14 8.03 6.13
C LEU A 184 -14.19 9.24 7.06
N ALA A 185 -14.21 8.99 8.35
CA ALA A 185 -14.15 10.01 9.38
C ALA A 185 -13.38 9.50 10.60
N PHE A 186 -12.64 10.40 11.24
CA PHE A 186 -12.13 10.20 12.59
C PHE A 186 -12.18 11.53 13.36
N THR A 187 -12.00 11.45 14.67
CA THR A 187 -11.88 12.65 15.52
C THR A 187 -10.41 12.87 15.85
N ASP A 188 -9.90 14.06 15.54
CA ASP A 188 -8.51 14.43 15.83
C ASP A 188 -8.31 14.74 17.33
N ALA A 189 -7.09 15.11 17.72
CA ALA A 189 -6.73 15.43 19.10
C ALA A 189 -7.45 16.68 19.63
N ASP A 190 -7.84 17.59 18.75
CA ASP A 190 -8.57 18.84 19.07
C ASP A 190 -10.08 18.65 19.04
N VAL A 191 -10.56 17.39 18.95
CA VAL A 191 -11.97 16.99 18.92
C VAL A 191 -12.72 17.48 17.69
N ASN A 192 -12.01 17.75 16.57
CA ASN A 192 -12.64 18.06 15.30
C ASN A 192 -12.89 16.78 14.50
N GLU A 193 -14.02 16.74 13.80
CA GLU A 193 -14.28 15.64 12.86
C GLU A 193 -13.54 15.90 11.55
N VAL A 194 -12.59 15.04 11.24
CA VAL A 194 -11.85 15.04 9.95
C VAL A 194 -12.48 14.00 9.03
N THR A 195 -12.84 14.42 7.81
CA THR A 195 -13.51 13.54 6.83
C THR A 195 -12.82 13.60 5.48
N TRP A 196 -12.77 12.47 4.76
CA TRP A 196 -12.27 12.41 3.39
C TRP A 196 -12.89 11.26 2.62
N TRP A 197 -12.92 11.36 1.29
CA TRP A 197 -13.32 10.26 0.42
C TRP A 197 -12.11 9.42 0.04
N VAL A 198 -12.34 8.10 -0.02
CA VAL A 198 -11.40 7.11 -0.54
C VAL A 198 -12.09 6.31 -1.64
N MET A 199 -11.37 6.07 -2.72
CA MET A 199 -11.75 5.12 -3.76
C MET A 199 -10.76 3.96 -3.73
N GLU A 200 -11.26 2.75 -3.57
CA GLU A 200 -10.44 1.54 -3.52
C GLU A 200 -10.74 0.65 -4.72
N ARG A 201 -9.69 0.08 -5.28
CA ARG A 201 -9.72 -0.84 -6.40
C ARG A 201 -9.16 -2.18 -5.98
N PHE A 202 -9.95 -3.22 -6.12
CA PHE A 202 -9.62 -4.61 -5.84
C PHE A 202 -9.61 -5.39 -7.14
N VAL A 203 -8.56 -6.17 -7.42
CA VAL A 203 -8.44 -7.03 -8.60
C VAL A 203 -8.26 -8.47 -8.13
N PHE A 204 -9.10 -9.35 -8.65
CA PHE A 204 -9.08 -10.77 -8.32
C PHE A 204 -8.40 -11.56 -9.45
N ASN A 205 -7.71 -12.66 -9.09
CA ASN A 205 -7.17 -13.61 -10.05
C ASN A 205 -8.28 -14.58 -10.56
N GLU A 206 -7.89 -15.52 -11.42
CA GLU A 206 -8.81 -16.51 -12.00
C GLU A 206 -9.40 -17.46 -10.96
N ASP A 207 -8.69 -17.70 -9.85
CA ASP A 207 -9.15 -18.53 -8.72
C ASP A 207 -10.10 -17.75 -7.79
N GLY A 208 -10.32 -16.46 -8.07
CA GLY A 208 -11.16 -15.58 -7.27
C GLY A 208 -10.49 -15.12 -5.98
N GLU A 209 -9.19 -15.14 -5.91
CA GLU A 209 -8.40 -14.59 -4.82
C GLU A 209 -8.00 -13.15 -5.15
N LEU A 210 -7.87 -12.31 -4.13
CA LEU A 210 -7.47 -10.91 -4.26
C LEU A 210 -5.98 -10.83 -4.60
N ALA A 211 -5.66 -10.47 -5.85
CA ALA A 211 -4.27 -10.35 -6.32
C ALA A 211 -3.72 -8.94 -6.18
N PHE A 212 -4.59 -7.91 -6.21
CA PHE A 212 -4.13 -6.52 -6.14
C PHE A 212 -5.15 -5.64 -5.43
N HIS A 213 -4.63 -4.71 -4.60
CA HIS A 213 -5.43 -3.68 -3.96
C HIS A 213 -4.71 -2.33 -4.07
N ALA A 214 -5.45 -1.29 -4.45
CA ALA A 214 -4.97 0.08 -4.49
C ALA A 214 -6.04 1.03 -3.97
N ASP A 215 -5.61 2.17 -3.42
CA ASP A 215 -6.50 3.24 -3.03
C ASP A 215 -6.04 4.61 -3.55
N LEU A 216 -7.01 5.50 -3.72
CA LEU A 216 -6.81 6.92 -3.96
C LEU A 216 -7.70 7.69 -2.98
N SER A 217 -7.16 8.71 -2.35
CA SER A 217 -7.87 9.49 -1.34
C SER A 217 -7.74 11.00 -1.56
N GLU A 218 -8.59 11.77 -0.90
CA GLU A 218 -8.52 13.23 -0.83
C GLU A 218 -7.40 13.68 0.14
N GLU A 219 -6.17 13.20 -0.06
CA GLU A 219 -5.05 13.39 0.86
C GLU A 219 -4.75 14.86 1.14
N LEU A 220 -4.78 15.71 0.11
CA LEU A 220 -4.57 17.15 0.31
C LEU A 220 -5.67 17.75 1.19
N PHE A 221 -6.93 17.41 0.95
CA PHE A 221 -8.04 17.90 1.75
C PHE A 221 -7.99 17.37 3.19
N PHE A 222 -7.63 16.09 3.36
CA PHE A 222 -7.39 15.48 4.66
C PHE A 222 -6.33 16.24 5.47
N ASN A 223 -5.17 16.54 4.86
CA ASN A 223 -4.08 17.28 5.49
C ASN A 223 -4.48 18.73 5.82
N GLN A 224 -5.22 19.41 4.92
CA GLN A 224 -5.68 20.79 5.15
C GLN A 224 -6.61 20.90 6.35
N GLN A 225 -7.47 19.94 6.61
CA GLN A 225 -8.34 19.92 7.79
C GLN A 225 -7.55 19.86 9.10
N GLN A 226 -6.33 19.32 9.07
CA GLN A 226 -5.42 19.24 10.21
C GLN A 226 -4.41 20.40 10.28
N GLY A 227 -4.59 21.41 9.43
CA GLY A 227 -3.75 22.62 9.43
C GLY A 227 -2.46 22.52 8.60
N TYR A 228 -2.26 21.43 7.84
CA TYR A 228 -1.11 21.33 6.94
C TYR A 228 -1.39 22.02 5.61
N TYR A 229 -0.40 22.74 5.10
CA TYR A 229 -0.48 23.46 3.84
C TYR A 229 0.73 23.15 2.96
N LEU A 230 0.53 23.13 1.64
CA LEU A 230 1.64 23.06 0.71
C LEU A 230 2.44 24.36 0.77
N THR A 231 3.74 24.26 0.94
CA THR A 231 4.68 25.40 0.86
C THR A 231 5.47 25.32 -0.44
N ASN A 232 5.94 26.47 -0.92
CA ASN A 232 6.78 26.57 -2.13
C ASN A 232 8.26 26.73 -1.77
N GLU A 233 8.71 26.18 -0.65
CA GLU A 233 10.12 26.20 -0.25
C GLU A 233 10.98 25.20 -1.03
#